data_3fc3cd183ce059b50ce6ce832cf761d2
#
_entry.id   3fc3cd183ce059b50ce6ce832cf761d2
#
_cell.length_a   1.000
_cell.length_b   1.000
_cell.length_c   1.000
_cell.angle_alpha   90.00
_cell.angle_beta   90.00
_cell.angle_gamma   90.00
#
_symmetry.space_group_name_H-M   'P 1'
#
loop_
_entity.id
_entity.type
_entity.pdbx_description
1 polymer ?
#
loop_
_entity_poly.entity_id
_entity_poly.type
_entity_poly.pdbx_seq_one_letter_code
_entity_poly.pdbx_strand_id
1 'polypeptide(L)'
;MLYTESKQYLIDKLKAAGIKSKPFTTEKALEKSQESHIGAVLFERETFTRNGSKKRYRDEEGTLHKRRKIMERATTFGVIIGGYTDDEVEEIFDRFVASLDRGIYIDGNFVPIEIEGADWVDKDDSLLKAQVAVQVMITFNGGVYRDTGFAPLTDVRVTS
;
A
#
# COMPACT_ATOMS: atom_id res chain seq x y z
N MET A 1 9.08 5.92 -1.88
CA MET A 1 7.97 6.85 -1.63
C MET A 1 6.69 6.08 -1.36
N LEU A 2 5.80 6.64 -0.59
CA LEU A 2 4.64 5.91 -0.07
C LEU A 2 3.79 5.23 -1.16
N TYR A 3 3.34 5.98 -2.15
CA TYR A 3 2.49 5.44 -3.21
C TYR A 3 3.16 4.30 -3.97
N THR A 4 4.36 4.54 -4.46
CA THR A 4 5.07 3.58 -5.31
C THR A 4 5.46 2.31 -4.55
N GLU A 5 6.00 2.46 -3.35
CA GLU A 5 6.45 1.32 -2.56
C GLU A 5 5.30 0.51 -2.02
N SER A 6 4.20 1.17 -1.63
CA SER A 6 2.99 0.46 -1.19
C SER A 6 2.38 -0.36 -2.31
N LYS A 7 2.30 0.22 -3.51
CA LYS A 7 1.79 -0.49 -4.69
C LYS A 7 2.66 -1.71 -5.00
N GLN A 8 3.98 -1.52 -5.02
CA GLN A 8 4.90 -2.63 -5.31
C GLN A 8 4.83 -3.72 -4.24
N TYR A 9 4.69 -3.33 -2.97
CA TYR A 9 4.50 -4.30 -1.89
C TYR A 9 3.31 -5.21 -2.15
N LEU A 10 2.18 -4.63 -2.53
CA LEU A 10 0.97 -5.40 -2.80
C LEU A 10 1.12 -6.30 -4.03
N ILE A 11 1.78 -5.80 -5.08
CA ILE A 11 2.07 -6.60 -6.27
C ILE A 11 2.89 -7.83 -5.90
N ASP A 12 3.94 -7.64 -5.10
CA ASP A 12 4.81 -8.73 -4.68
C ASP A 12 4.07 -9.75 -3.82
N LYS A 13 3.19 -9.29 -2.93
CA LYS A 13 2.38 -10.18 -2.09
C LYS A 13 1.38 -10.99 -2.91
N LEU A 14 0.77 -10.38 -3.93
CA LEU A 14 -0.12 -11.10 -4.84
C LEU A 14 0.62 -12.21 -5.59
N LYS A 15 1.79 -11.91 -6.11
CA LYS A 15 2.60 -12.92 -6.80
C LYS A 15 2.98 -14.07 -5.89
N ALA A 16 3.39 -13.75 -4.67
CA ALA A 16 3.75 -14.75 -3.67
C ALA A 16 2.55 -15.62 -3.26
N ALA A 17 1.34 -15.05 -3.30
CA ALA A 17 0.13 -15.78 -2.96
C ALA A 17 -0.36 -16.71 -4.06
N GLY A 18 0.19 -16.62 -5.27
CA GLY A 18 -0.13 -17.54 -6.35
C GLY A 18 -0.70 -16.91 -7.61
N ILE A 19 -0.72 -15.58 -7.72
CA ILE A 19 -1.09 -14.93 -8.97
C ILE A 19 0.08 -15.12 -9.95
N LYS A 20 -0.17 -15.88 -11.01
CA LYS A 20 0.87 -16.28 -11.95
C LYS A 20 1.23 -15.22 -12.98
N SER A 21 0.23 -14.46 -13.42
CA SER A 21 0.45 -13.37 -14.36
C SER A 21 0.83 -12.10 -13.63
N LYS A 22 1.36 -11.13 -14.38
CA LYS A 22 1.66 -9.82 -13.79
C LYS A 22 0.37 -9.13 -13.36
N PRO A 23 0.24 -8.71 -12.11
CA PRO A 23 -0.97 -8.00 -11.67
C PRO A 23 -1.20 -6.72 -12.45
N PHE A 24 -2.45 -6.47 -12.78
CA PHE A 24 -2.85 -5.22 -13.43
C PHE A 24 -2.78 -4.07 -12.42
N THR A 25 -2.39 -2.90 -12.90
CA THR A 25 -2.26 -1.72 -12.04
C THR A 25 -3.18 -0.58 -12.46
N THR A 26 -3.92 -0.75 -13.55
CA THR A 26 -4.90 0.23 -13.99
C THR A 26 -6.21 -0.47 -14.34
N GLU A 27 -7.31 0.23 -14.08
CA GLU A 27 -8.64 -0.27 -14.41
C GLU A 27 -8.80 -0.51 -15.92
N LYS A 28 -8.22 0.40 -16.72
CA LYS A 28 -8.26 0.29 -18.16
C LYS A 28 -7.60 -1.00 -18.68
N ALA A 29 -6.42 -1.34 -18.14
CA ALA A 29 -5.73 -2.56 -18.52
C ALA A 29 -6.52 -3.80 -18.10
N LEU A 30 -7.13 -3.74 -16.91
CA LEU A 30 -7.95 -4.81 -16.39
C LEU A 30 -9.17 -5.07 -17.28
N GLU A 31 -9.87 -4.02 -17.70
CA GLU A 31 -11.03 -4.12 -18.56
C GLU A 31 -10.72 -4.77 -19.91
N LYS A 32 -9.53 -4.54 -20.44
CA LYS A 32 -9.09 -5.09 -21.70
C LYS A 32 -8.63 -6.54 -21.61
N SER A 33 -8.41 -7.04 -20.40
CA SER A 33 -7.94 -8.40 -20.19
C SER A 33 -8.99 -9.43 -20.56
N GLN A 34 -8.53 -10.53 -21.15
CA GLN A 34 -9.38 -11.68 -21.44
C GLN A 34 -9.11 -12.84 -20.46
N GLU A 35 -8.23 -12.62 -19.51
CA GLU A 35 -7.84 -13.64 -18.54
C GLU A 35 -8.84 -13.75 -17.39
N SER A 36 -9.12 -14.98 -16.97
CA SER A 36 -9.98 -15.24 -15.81
C SER A 36 -9.19 -15.32 -14.52
N HIS A 37 -7.99 -15.90 -14.57
CA HIS A 37 -7.08 -15.94 -13.42
C HIS A 37 -6.26 -14.65 -13.44
N ILE A 38 -6.58 -13.73 -12.55
CA ILE A 38 -5.93 -12.42 -12.54
C ILE A 38 -5.74 -11.89 -11.12
N GLY A 39 -4.78 -10.97 -11.00
CA GLY A 39 -4.64 -10.11 -9.85
C GLY A 39 -4.54 -8.67 -10.30
N ALA A 40 -4.99 -7.76 -9.46
CA ALA A 40 -4.88 -6.34 -9.74
C ALA A 40 -4.65 -5.56 -8.46
N VAL A 41 -3.89 -4.48 -8.57
CA VAL A 41 -3.66 -3.52 -7.49
C VAL A 41 -4.01 -2.14 -8.06
N LEU A 42 -5.18 -1.65 -7.69
CA LEU A 42 -5.73 -0.42 -8.25
C LEU A 42 -5.73 0.69 -7.19
N PHE A 43 -5.25 1.85 -7.57
CA PHE A 43 -5.32 3.01 -6.70
C PHE A 43 -6.78 3.44 -6.51
N GLU A 44 -7.20 3.65 -5.26
CA GLU A 44 -8.55 4.11 -4.95
C GLU A 44 -8.58 5.57 -4.52
N ARG A 45 -7.80 5.92 -3.47
CA ARG A 45 -7.80 7.28 -2.95
C ARG A 45 -6.61 7.53 -2.05
N GLU A 46 -6.34 8.81 -1.84
CA GLU A 46 -5.46 9.26 -0.77
C GLU A 46 -6.19 10.32 0.04
N THR A 47 -6.02 10.28 1.35
CA THR A 47 -6.56 11.31 2.24
C THR A 47 -5.42 11.92 3.04
N PHE A 48 -5.56 13.21 3.33
CA PHE A 48 -4.56 13.99 4.06
C PHE A 48 -5.22 14.67 5.24
N THR A 49 -4.58 14.58 6.42
CA THR A 49 -5.05 15.24 7.64
C THR A 49 -3.85 15.88 8.30
N ARG A 50 -4.02 17.11 8.78
CA ARG A 50 -2.94 17.82 9.44
C ARG A 50 -2.49 17.09 10.69
N ASN A 51 -1.16 17.10 10.92
CA ASN A 51 -0.53 16.45 12.06
C ASN A 51 0.63 17.31 12.54
N GLY A 52 0.81 17.37 13.85
CA GLY A 52 1.90 18.16 14.44
C GLY A 52 2.98 17.32 15.12
N SER A 53 2.99 16.01 14.94
CA SER A 53 3.95 15.13 15.60
C SER A 53 5.38 15.41 15.19
N LYS A 54 6.29 15.26 16.15
CA LYS A 54 7.74 15.42 15.94
C LYS A 54 8.46 14.17 16.39
N LYS A 55 9.47 13.78 15.64
CA LYS A 55 10.31 12.63 15.95
C LYS A 55 11.77 13.00 15.74
N ARG A 56 12.63 12.54 16.62
CA ARG A 56 14.09 12.69 16.48
C ARG A 56 14.66 11.35 16.06
N TYR A 57 15.64 11.39 15.18
CA TYR A 57 16.33 10.17 14.74
C TYR A 57 17.76 10.49 14.34
N ARG A 58 18.60 9.45 14.31
CA ARG A 58 19.97 9.54 13.81
C ARG A 58 20.05 8.85 12.46
N ASP A 59 20.76 9.47 11.53
CA ASP A 59 21.03 8.86 10.24
C ASP A 59 22.18 7.85 10.33
N GLU A 60 22.57 7.26 9.21
CA GLU A 60 23.64 6.27 9.15
C GLU A 60 25.00 6.84 9.58
N GLU A 61 25.19 8.12 9.44
CA GLU A 61 26.41 8.83 9.83
C GLU A 61 26.39 9.28 11.29
N GLY A 62 25.31 9.00 12.00
CA GLY A 62 25.14 9.38 13.38
C GLY A 62 24.66 10.81 13.61
N THR A 63 24.32 11.54 12.55
CA THR A 63 23.81 12.90 12.67
C THR A 63 22.37 12.88 13.20
N LEU A 64 22.13 13.69 14.22
CA LEU A 64 20.81 13.81 14.83
C LEU A 64 19.90 14.68 13.97
N HIS A 65 18.74 14.16 13.63
CA HIS A 65 17.73 14.86 12.87
C HIS A 65 16.44 14.96 13.64
N LYS A 66 15.69 16.00 13.35
CA LYS A 66 14.33 16.18 13.82
C LYS A 66 13.40 16.01 12.64
N ARG A 67 12.49 15.05 12.75
CA ARG A 67 11.50 14.78 11.72
C ARG A 67 10.15 15.24 12.22
N ARG A 68 9.50 16.07 11.46
CA ARG A 68 8.17 16.54 11.76
C ARG A 68 7.19 15.94 10.76
N LYS A 69 6.18 15.29 11.28
CA LYS A 69 5.07 14.81 10.46
C LYS A 69 4.09 15.96 10.31
N ILE A 70 4.01 16.50 9.12
CA ILE A 70 3.13 17.65 8.85
C ILE A 70 1.73 17.23 8.43
N MET A 71 1.58 16.05 7.88
CA MET A 71 0.29 15.48 7.51
C MET A 71 0.27 13.98 7.70
N GLU A 72 -0.87 13.46 8.12
CA GLU A 72 -1.20 12.05 7.92
C GLU A 72 -1.52 11.89 6.43
N ARG A 73 -1.05 10.82 5.85
CA ARG A 73 -1.33 10.50 4.45
C ARG A 73 -1.74 9.03 4.37
N ALA A 74 -3.03 8.79 4.12
CA ALA A 74 -3.56 7.44 4.00
C ALA A 74 -3.80 7.12 2.54
N THR A 75 -3.09 6.12 2.02
CA THR A 75 -3.17 5.68 0.64
C THR A 75 -3.90 4.36 0.57
N THR A 76 -5.02 4.30 -0.15
CA THR A 76 -5.86 3.12 -0.25
C THR A 76 -5.81 2.53 -1.65
N PHE A 77 -5.59 1.21 -1.69
CA PHE A 77 -5.62 0.43 -2.93
C PHE A 77 -6.74 -0.60 -2.86
N GLY A 78 -7.38 -0.84 -4.00
CA GLY A 78 -8.27 -1.98 -4.17
C GLY A 78 -7.46 -3.13 -4.78
N VAL A 79 -7.40 -4.24 -4.07
CA VAL A 79 -6.71 -5.44 -4.56
C VAL A 79 -7.77 -6.42 -5.02
N ILE A 80 -7.65 -6.89 -6.27
CA ILE A 80 -8.60 -7.83 -6.86
C ILE A 80 -7.90 -9.14 -7.16
N ILE A 81 -8.56 -10.23 -6.76
CA ILE A 81 -8.12 -11.59 -7.08
C ILE A 81 -9.29 -12.27 -7.79
N GLY A 82 -9.05 -12.74 -9.01
CA GLY A 82 -10.06 -13.40 -9.81
C GLY A 82 -9.61 -14.76 -10.30
N GLY A 83 -10.55 -15.65 -10.48
CA GLY A 83 -10.28 -17.01 -10.95
C GLY A 83 -11.53 -17.71 -11.45
N TYR A 84 -11.43 -19.03 -11.67
CA TYR A 84 -12.51 -19.82 -12.20
C TYR A 84 -13.45 -20.37 -11.14
N THR A 85 -12.96 -20.64 -9.95
CA THR A 85 -13.76 -21.27 -8.87
C THR A 85 -13.57 -20.52 -7.56
N ASP A 86 -14.59 -20.66 -6.70
CA ASP A 86 -14.54 -20.07 -5.36
C ASP A 86 -13.31 -20.58 -4.57
N ASP A 87 -13.05 -21.89 -4.63
CA ASP A 87 -11.95 -22.50 -3.89
C ASP A 87 -10.60 -21.95 -4.33
N GLU A 88 -10.39 -21.79 -5.63
CA GLU A 88 -9.15 -21.24 -6.16
C GLU A 88 -8.93 -19.81 -5.67
N VAL A 89 -9.95 -18.97 -5.80
CA VAL A 89 -9.86 -17.57 -5.42
C VAL A 89 -9.69 -17.41 -3.91
N GLU A 90 -10.45 -18.17 -3.13
CA GLU A 90 -10.36 -18.12 -1.67
C GLU A 90 -8.99 -18.57 -1.18
N GLU A 91 -8.43 -19.62 -1.77
CA GLU A 91 -7.11 -20.10 -1.38
C GLU A 91 -6.03 -19.03 -1.60
N ILE A 92 -6.06 -18.37 -2.75
CA ILE A 92 -5.12 -17.29 -3.05
C ILE A 92 -5.37 -16.10 -2.13
N PHE A 93 -6.63 -15.75 -1.92
CA PHE A 93 -7.00 -14.64 -1.05
C PHE A 93 -6.53 -14.87 0.39
N ASP A 94 -6.76 -16.07 0.92
CA ASP A 94 -6.33 -16.42 2.27
C ASP A 94 -4.81 -16.33 2.41
N ARG A 95 -4.07 -16.84 1.43
CA ARG A 95 -2.61 -16.73 1.43
C ARG A 95 -2.15 -15.28 1.35
N PHE A 96 -2.81 -14.50 0.52
CA PHE A 96 -2.49 -13.08 0.38
C PHE A 96 -2.69 -12.33 1.71
N VAL A 97 -3.86 -12.46 2.31
CA VAL A 97 -4.19 -11.78 3.56
C VAL A 97 -3.26 -12.23 4.69
N ALA A 98 -3.02 -13.55 4.80
CA ALA A 98 -2.15 -14.09 5.84
C ALA A 98 -0.70 -13.62 5.69
N SER A 99 -0.28 -13.27 4.49
CA SER A 99 1.10 -12.84 4.22
C SER A 99 1.35 -11.36 4.50
N LEU A 100 0.28 -10.57 4.70
CA LEU A 100 0.44 -9.14 4.93
C LEU A 100 1.07 -8.86 6.28
N ASP A 101 2.04 -7.97 6.28
CA ASP A 101 2.70 -7.52 7.50
C ASP A 101 1.82 -6.49 8.21
N ARG A 102 2.12 -6.20 9.47
CA ARG A 102 1.42 -5.14 10.20
C ARG A 102 1.70 -3.77 9.62
N GLY A 103 2.81 -3.62 8.96
CA GLY A 103 3.23 -2.42 8.31
C GLY A 103 4.59 -2.59 7.66
N ILE A 104 5.03 -1.58 6.96
CA ILE A 104 6.33 -1.57 6.29
C ILE A 104 7.05 -0.28 6.60
N TYR A 105 8.37 -0.29 6.46
CA TYR A 105 9.18 0.91 6.63
C TYR A 105 9.40 1.56 5.27
N ILE A 106 9.06 2.84 5.17
CA ILE A 106 9.27 3.65 3.98
C ILE A 106 10.02 4.90 4.40
N ASP A 107 11.20 5.09 3.84
CA ASP A 107 12.08 6.24 4.18
C ASP A 107 12.30 6.37 5.69
N GLY A 108 12.45 5.24 6.39
CA GLY A 108 12.70 5.20 7.81
C GLY A 108 11.46 5.37 8.70
N ASN A 109 10.28 5.51 8.11
CA ASN A 109 9.03 5.65 8.86
C ASN A 109 8.23 4.36 8.79
N PHE A 110 7.70 3.93 9.92
CA PHE A 110 6.81 2.78 9.95
C PHE A 110 5.43 3.18 9.42
N VAL A 111 4.95 2.45 8.43
CA VAL A 111 3.67 2.68 7.78
C VAL A 111 2.76 1.50 8.08
N PRO A 112 1.80 1.65 9.01
CA PRO A 112 0.83 0.59 9.31
C PRO A 112 -0.03 0.27 8.09
N ILE A 113 -0.39 -1.01 7.97
CA ILE A 113 -1.25 -1.52 6.91
C ILE A 113 -2.58 -1.96 7.52
N GLU A 114 -3.68 -1.46 6.98
CA GLU A 114 -5.02 -1.84 7.41
C GLU A 114 -5.79 -2.50 6.27
N ILE A 115 -6.47 -3.58 6.60
CA ILE A 115 -7.42 -4.21 5.69
C ILE A 115 -8.79 -3.69 6.10
N GLU A 116 -9.45 -2.92 5.23
CA GLU A 116 -10.72 -2.29 5.55
C GLU A 116 -11.93 -3.20 5.35
N GLY A 117 -11.82 -4.18 4.47
CA GLY A 117 -12.90 -5.09 4.19
C GLY A 117 -12.75 -5.72 2.83
N ALA A 118 -13.54 -6.74 2.58
CA ALA A 118 -13.50 -7.47 1.32
C ALA A 118 -14.90 -7.71 0.81
N ASP A 119 -15.08 -7.63 -0.51
CA ASP A 119 -16.33 -7.92 -1.18
C ASP A 119 -16.11 -9.00 -2.22
N TRP A 120 -16.96 -10.01 -2.18
CA TRP A 120 -16.98 -11.05 -3.19
C TRP A 120 -17.98 -10.65 -4.28
N VAL A 121 -17.50 -10.66 -5.52
CA VAL A 121 -18.31 -10.26 -6.66
C VAL A 121 -18.48 -11.44 -7.61
N ASP A 122 -19.68 -11.60 -8.13
CA ASP A 122 -19.91 -12.61 -9.14
C ASP A 122 -19.65 -12.03 -10.55
N LYS A 123 -19.69 -12.90 -11.55
CA LYS A 123 -19.32 -12.54 -12.91
C LYS A 123 -20.22 -11.45 -13.52
N ASP A 124 -21.46 -11.32 -13.07
CA ASP A 124 -22.40 -10.36 -13.66
C ASP A 124 -22.11 -8.93 -13.23
N ASP A 125 -21.51 -8.76 -12.04
CA ASP A 125 -21.18 -7.46 -11.49
C ASP A 125 -19.72 -7.07 -11.73
N SER A 126 -18.96 -7.92 -12.39
CA SER A 126 -17.52 -7.77 -12.50
C SER A 126 -17.11 -7.14 -13.82
N LEU A 127 -16.12 -6.26 -13.77
CA LEU A 127 -15.38 -5.79 -14.93
C LEU A 127 -14.46 -6.88 -15.48
N LEU A 128 -14.38 -8.00 -14.76
CA LEU A 128 -13.47 -9.09 -15.05
C LEU A 128 -14.14 -10.15 -15.93
N LYS A 129 -13.30 -10.92 -16.60
CA LYS A 129 -13.73 -12.15 -17.26
C LYS A 129 -13.67 -13.35 -16.31
N ALA A 130 -13.29 -13.10 -15.06
CA ALA A 130 -13.27 -14.14 -14.03
C ALA A 130 -14.68 -14.59 -13.67
N GLN A 131 -14.81 -15.86 -13.31
CA GLN A 131 -16.09 -16.41 -12.83
C GLN A 131 -16.37 -15.97 -11.41
N VAL A 132 -15.31 -15.81 -10.61
CA VAL A 132 -15.37 -15.39 -9.23
C VAL A 132 -14.26 -14.38 -8.99
N ALA A 133 -14.53 -13.38 -8.20
CA ALA A 133 -13.50 -12.42 -7.80
C ALA A 133 -13.77 -11.91 -6.40
N VAL A 134 -12.70 -11.54 -5.70
CA VAL A 134 -12.78 -10.84 -4.43
C VAL A 134 -12.01 -9.54 -4.56
N GLN A 135 -12.57 -8.47 -4.02
CA GLN A 135 -11.92 -7.17 -3.94
C GLN A 135 -11.72 -6.81 -2.48
N VAL A 136 -10.49 -6.48 -2.12
CA VAL A 136 -10.17 -6.08 -0.76
C VAL A 136 -9.53 -4.71 -0.76
N MET A 137 -9.99 -3.84 0.16
CA MET A 137 -9.43 -2.50 0.31
C MET A 137 -8.34 -2.52 1.36
N ILE A 138 -7.17 -2.01 0.99
CA ILE A 138 -6.01 -1.98 1.87
C ILE A 138 -5.47 -0.57 1.93
N THR A 139 -5.31 -0.06 3.15
CA THR A 139 -4.86 1.30 3.40
C THR A 139 -3.49 1.29 4.06
N PHE A 140 -2.59 2.11 3.52
CA PHE A 140 -1.27 2.36 4.07
C PHE A 140 -1.29 3.71 4.79
N ASN A 141 -1.14 3.67 6.10
CA ASN A 141 -1.23 4.87 6.94
C ASN A 141 0.15 5.50 7.13
N GLY A 142 0.54 6.31 6.17
CA GLY A 142 1.82 7.01 6.18
C GLY A 142 1.68 8.48 6.52
N GLY A 143 2.60 9.27 6.00
CA GLY A 143 2.59 10.69 6.27
C GLY A 143 3.41 11.49 5.28
N VAL A 144 3.32 12.79 5.41
CA VAL A 144 4.20 13.75 4.75
C VAL A 144 5.10 14.33 5.83
N TYR A 145 6.39 14.30 5.60
CA TYR A 145 7.39 14.64 6.61
C TYR A 145 8.26 15.79 6.15
N ARG A 146 8.72 16.55 7.14
CA ARG A 146 9.74 17.56 6.94
C ARG A 146 10.87 17.27 7.90
N ASP A 147 12.07 17.06 7.35
CA ASP A 147 13.25 16.80 8.14
C ASP A 147 14.03 18.08 8.35
N THR A 148 14.48 18.28 9.59
CA THR A 148 15.33 19.39 9.95
C THR A 148 16.56 18.82 10.62
N GLY A 149 17.73 19.06 10.06
CA GLY A 149 18.97 18.65 10.67
C GLY A 149 19.22 19.43 11.95
N PHE A 150 19.75 18.76 12.97
CA PHE A 150 20.27 19.44 14.14
C PHE A 150 21.67 19.91 13.80
N ALA A 151 21.74 21.18 13.46
CA ALA A 151 23.01 21.80 13.16
C ALA A 151 23.89 21.89 14.41
N PRO A 152 25.20 22.08 14.26
CA PRO A 152 26.07 22.46 15.37
C PRO A 152 25.49 23.66 16.09
N LEU A 153 25.93 23.86 17.35
CA LEU A 153 25.41 24.94 18.19
C LEU A 153 25.36 26.30 17.51
N THR A 154 26.35 26.59 16.68
CA THR A 154 26.40 27.85 15.94
C THR A 154 25.23 28.03 15.00
N ASP A 155 24.80 26.97 14.35
CA ASP A 155 23.70 27.06 13.37
C ASP A 155 22.34 27.08 14.07
N VAL A 156 22.22 26.38 15.19
CA VAL A 156 21.01 26.38 15.99
C VAL A 156 20.64 27.77 16.43
N ARG A 157 21.64 28.56 16.80
CA ARG A 157 21.40 29.94 17.24
C ARG A 157 20.94 30.84 16.11
N VAL A 158 21.38 30.57 14.91
CA VAL A 158 21.00 31.36 13.72
C VAL A 158 19.56 31.07 13.30
N THR A 159 19.13 29.85 13.50
CA THR A 159 17.81 29.41 13.02
C THR A 159 16.70 29.54 14.05
N SER A 160 17.02 29.93 15.26
CA SER A 160 16.02 30.02 16.34
C SER A 160 15.09 31.22 16.20
#